data_007f10f595868efbec29a159c91703b5
#
_entry.id   007f10f595868efbec29a159c91703b5
#
_cell.length_a   1.000
_cell.length_b   1.000
_cell.length_c   1.000
_cell.angle_alpha   90.00
_cell.angle_beta   90.00
_cell.angle_gamma   90.00
#
_symmetry.space_group_name_H-M   'P 1'
#
loop_
_entity.id
_entity.type
_entity.pdbx_description
1 polymer ?
#
loop_
_entity_poly.entity_id
_entity_poly.type
_entity_poly.pdbx_seq_one_letter_code
_entity_poly.pdbx_strand_id
1 'polypeptide(L)'
;RYIICGHTHMQGFVSDGKKKIINAGAVGVPLKSPKKTQYMILTSDGKDWKPEFLSLEYDVDTVIKEIHESGLWDASPYWCRITEHLLDTGELPHGTVLNHVMKLNDYQDPWYNIADSYWEKALDELGIR
;
A
#
# COMPACT_ATOMS: atom_id res chain seq x y z
N ARG A 1 -17.33 19.62 9.21
CA ARG A 1 -16.13 19.10 9.90
C ARG A 1 -15.31 18.28 8.92
N TYR A 2 -13.97 18.49 8.92
CA TYR A 2 -13.03 17.73 8.10
C TYR A 2 -12.30 16.71 8.97
N ILE A 3 -12.06 15.53 8.38
CA ILE A 3 -11.25 14.46 8.95
C ILE A 3 -10.24 14.09 7.87
N ILE A 4 -8.94 14.24 8.15
CA ILE A 4 -7.86 13.81 7.28
C ILE A 4 -7.32 12.51 7.84
N CYS A 5 -7.20 11.50 7.00
CA CYS A 5 -6.72 10.18 7.38
C CYS A 5 -5.74 9.63 6.35
N GLY A 6 -5.12 8.52 6.67
CA GLY A 6 -4.23 7.73 5.82
C GLY A 6 -4.56 6.24 5.95
N HIS A 7 -3.54 5.39 5.99
CA HIS A 7 -3.58 3.94 6.24
C HIS A 7 -4.09 3.08 5.09
N THR A 8 -5.13 3.49 4.37
CA THR A 8 -5.66 2.67 3.26
C THR A 8 -4.83 2.75 1.99
N HIS A 9 -3.85 3.66 1.93
CA HIS A 9 -2.97 3.92 0.78
C HIS A 9 -3.71 4.32 -0.52
N MET A 10 -4.97 4.70 -0.40
CA MET A 10 -5.79 5.17 -1.52
C MET A 10 -6.18 6.63 -1.33
N GLN A 11 -5.97 7.45 -2.34
CA GLN A 11 -6.54 8.79 -2.37
C GLN A 11 -8.07 8.71 -2.44
N GLY A 12 -8.74 9.52 -1.66
CA GLY A 12 -10.19 9.51 -1.65
C GLY A 12 -10.82 10.64 -0.85
N PHE A 13 -12.07 10.94 -1.23
CA PHE A 13 -12.91 11.92 -0.58
C PHE A 13 -14.32 11.37 -0.43
N VAL A 14 -14.85 11.41 0.78
CA VAL A 14 -16.23 11.04 1.09
C VAL A 14 -16.89 12.14 1.91
N SER A 15 -18.15 12.44 1.61
CA SER A 15 -18.94 13.43 2.35
C SER A 15 -20.37 12.95 2.58
N ASP A 16 -20.88 13.15 3.80
CA ASP A 16 -22.29 12.97 4.16
C ASP A 16 -23.06 14.32 4.25
N GLY A 17 -22.44 15.40 3.75
CA GLY A 17 -22.95 16.75 3.86
C GLY A 17 -22.58 17.49 5.16
N LYS A 18 -22.30 16.77 6.24
CA LYS A 18 -21.89 17.35 7.54
C LYS A 18 -20.43 17.09 7.87
N LYS A 19 -19.93 15.94 7.48
CA LYS A 19 -18.53 15.52 7.65
C LYS A 19 -17.92 15.26 6.29
N LYS A 20 -16.66 15.60 6.15
CA LYS A 20 -15.85 15.33 4.97
C LYS A 20 -14.64 14.53 5.45
N ILE A 21 -14.44 13.34 4.88
CA ILE A 21 -13.31 12.46 5.16
C ILE A 21 -12.43 12.47 3.93
N ILE A 22 -11.15 12.71 4.12
CA ILE A 22 -10.18 12.85 3.05
C ILE A 22 -9.00 11.94 3.37
N ASN A 23 -8.64 11.07 2.44
CA ASN A 23 -7.41 10.28 2.51
C ASN A 23 -6.43 10.79 1.45
N ALA A 24 -5.24 11.19 1.88
CA ALA A 24 -4.22 11.76 1.01
C ALA A 24 -3.52 10.71 0.12
N GLY A 25 -3.74 9.42 0.36
CA GLY A 25 -3.01 8.32 -0.26
C GLY A 25 -1.75 7.94 0.51
N ALA A 26 -0.74 7.47 -0.17
CA ALA A 26 0.53 7.07 0.43
C ALA A 26 1.73 7.58 -0.38
N VAL A 27 2.79 7.95 0.32
CA VAL A 27 4.05 8.34 -0.31
C VAL A 27 4.84 7.10 -0.72
N GLY A 28 4.97 6.12 0.18
CA GLY A 28 5.84 4.97 -0.04
C GLY A 28 5.22 3.84 -0.85
N VAL A 29 3.99 3.46 -0.56
CA VAL A 29 3.31 2.29 -1.17
C VAL A 29 1.86 2.62 -1.56
N PRO A 30 1.66 3.53 -2.52
CA PRO A 30 0.32 3.95 -2.93
C PRO A 30 -0.38 2.86 -3.74
N LEU A 31 -1.68 2.73 -3.53
CA LEU A 31 -2.53 1.88 -4.35
C LEU A 31 -2.99 2.62 -5.61
N LYS A 32 -3.16 1.87 -6.71
CA LYS A 32 -3.60 2.37 -8.03
C LYS A 32 -2.74 3.51 -8.58
N SER A 33 -1.46 3.51 -8.22
CA SER A 33 -0.52 4.55 -8.62
C SER A 33 0.86 3.92 -8.93
N PRO A 34 0.96 3.08 -9.98
CA PRO A 34 2.19 2.39 -10.33
C PRO A 34 3.32 3.41 -10.58
N LYS A 35 4.48 3.14 -9.99
CA LYS A 35 5.72 3.94 -10.12
C LYS A 35 5.59 5.41 -9.72
N LYS A 36 4.58 5.75 -8.89
CA LYS A 36 4.34 7.12 -8.43
C LYS A 36 4.07 7.14 -6.94
N THR A 37 4.41 8.24 -6.30
CA THR A 37 3.95 8.57 -4.95
C THR A 37 2.64 9.37 -5.02
N GLN A 38 1.90 9.42 -3.92
CA GLN A 38 0.67 10.20 -3.82
C GLN A 38 0.77 11.21 -2.69
N TYR A 39 0.23 12.41 -2.93
CA TYR A 39 0.08 13.47 -1.93
C TYR A 39 -1.14 14.32 -2.22
N MET A 40 -1.46 15.20 -1.30
CA MET A 40 -2.63 16.08 -1.41
C MET A 40 -2.26 17.52 -1.02
N ILE A 41 -2.75 18.47 -1.78
CA ILE A 41 -2.78 19.88 -1.39
C ILE A 41 -4.19 20.21 -0.90
N LEU A 42 -4.29 20.78 0.28
CA LEU A 42 -5.55 21.20 0.87
C LEU A 42 -5.59 22.73 0.95
N THR A 43 -6.43 23.36 0.14
CA THR A 43 -6.55 24.81 0.06
C THR A 43 -7.84 25.29 0.73
N SER A 44 -7.76 26.38 1.52
CA SER A 44 -8.93 27.01 2.14
C SER A 44 -9.21 28.38 1.54
N ASP A 45 -10.48 28.68 1.32
CA ASP A 45 -10.97 30.00 0.98
C ASP A 45 -11.48 30.79 2.20
N GLY A 46 -11.21 30.28 3.43
CA GLY A 46 -11.69 30.83 4.69
C GLY A 46 -13.08 30.33 5.11
N LYS A 47 -13.79 29.63 4.23
CA LYS A 47 -15.12 29.04 4.50
C LYS A 47 -15.09 27.52 4.35
N ASP A 48 -14.44 27.05 3.32
CA ASP A 48 -14.36 25.62 3.00
C ASP A 48 -12.94 25.22 2.62
N TRP A 49 -12.70 23.90 2.55
CA TRP A 49 -11.44 23.30 2.16
C TRP A 49 -11.63 22.47 0.90
N LYS A 50 -10.71 22.61 -0.04
CA LYS A 50 -10.72 21.89 -1.32
C LYS A 50 -9.48 20.99 -1.40
N PRO A 51 -9.64 19.66 -1.46
CA PRO A 51 -8.53 18.75 -1.71
C PRO A 51 -8.19 18.73 -3.19
N GLU A 52 -6.91 18.76 -3.50
CA GLU A 52 -6.34 18.47 -4.80
C GLU A 52 -5.44 17.24 -4.65
N PHE A 53 -5.79 16.14 -5.29
CA PHE A 53 -5.05 14.90 -5.25
C PHE A 53 -4.01 14.87 -6.35
N LEU A 54 -2.78 14.63 -5.97
CA LEU A 54 -1.62 14.71 -6.85
C LEU A 54 -0.79 13.44 -6.73
N SER A 55 -0.04 13.14 -7.79
CA SER A 55 0.97 12.08 -7.81
C SER A 55 2.26 12.59 -8.43
N LEU A 56 3.39 12.03 -8.00
CA LEU A 56 4.71 12.38 -8.47
C LEU A 56 5.47 11.11 -8.87
N GLU A 57 6.10 11.13 -10.03
CA GLU A 57 7.01 10.09 -10.46
C GLU A 57 8.32 10.16 -9.66
N TYR A 58 8.90 9.01 -9.34
CA TYR A 58 10.18 8.89 -8.68
C TYR A 58 10.92 7.64 -9.18
N ASP A 59 12.17 7.50 -8.83
CA ASP A 59 13.01 6.39 -9.22
C ASP A 59 12.71 5.15 -8.36
N VAL A 60 11.69 4.39 -8.78
CA VAL A 60 11.27 3.15 -8.12
C VAL A 60 12.35 2.08 -8.22
N ASP A 61 13.06 2.02 -9.34
CA ASP A 61 14.10 1.00 -9.56
C ASP A 61 15.26 1.18 -8.55
N THR A 62 15.61 2.42 -8.22
CA THR A 62 16.57 2.70 -7.14
C THR A 62 16.03 2.25 -5.78
N VAL A 63 14.77 2.49 -5.46
CA VAL A 63 14.17 2.03 -4.19
C VAL A 63 14.16 0.51 -4.09
N ILE A 64 13.80 -0.20 -5.15
CA ILE A 64 13.85 -1.67 -5.20
C ILE A 64 15.28 -2.17 -4.97
N LYS A 65 16.26 -1.56 -5.64
CA LYS A 65 17.66 -1.90 -5.43
C LYS A 65 18.09 -1.71 -3.97
N GLU A 66 17.70 -0.60 -3.34
CA GLU A 66 17.97 -0.35 -1.92
C GLU A 66 17.34 -1.39 -1.00
N ILE A 67 16.14 -1.88 -1.30
CA ILE A 67 15.50 -2.99 -0.56
C ILE A 67 16.39 -4.24 -0.59
N HIS A 68 16.93 -4.60 -1.75
CA HIS A 68 17.83 -5.76 -1.87
C HIS A 68 19.17 -5.56 -1.15
N GLU A 69 19.73 -4.35 -1.18
CA GLU A 69 21.05 -4.06 -0.60
C GLU A 69 21.02 -3.80 0.91
N SER A 70 19.84 -3.48 1.48
CA SER A 70 19.69 -3.14 2.91
C SER A 70 19.72 -4.32 3.87
N GLY A 71 19.68 -5.56 3.37
CA GLY A 71 19.48 -6.78 4.16
C GLY A 71 18.00 -7.04 4.54
N LEU A 72 17.08 -6.18 4.12
CA LEU A 72 15.65 -6.39 4.36
C LEU A 72 15.12 -7.60 3.60
N TRP A 73 15.67 -7.84 2.41
CA TRP A 73 15.32 -9.00 1.59
C TRP A 73 15.59 -10.33 2.32
N ASP A 74 16.76 -10.45 2.97
CA ASP A 74 17.09 -11.65 3.73
C ASP A 74 16.24 -11.81 4.99
N ALA A 75 15.86 -10.69 5.61
CA ALA A 75 15.07 -10.69 6.84
C ALA A 75 13.57 -10.91 6.60
N SER A 76 13.05 -10.52 5.43
CA SER A 76 11.59 -10.50 5.16
C SER A 76 11.29 -10.62 3.66
N PRO A 77 11.66 -11.73 3.00
CA PRO A 77 11.61 -11.87 1.54
C PRO A 77 10.19 -11.71 0.98
N TYR A 78 9.19 -12.28 1.63
CA TYR A 78 7.79 -12.19 1.16
C TYR A 78 7.26 -10.76 1.20
N TRP A 79 7.60 -10.01 2.26
CA TRP A 79 7.24 -8.61 2.38
C TRP A 79 7.89 -7.76 1.28
N CYS A 80 9.15 -8.03 0.97
CA CYS A 80 9.87 -7.34 -0.10
C CYS A 80 9.25 -7.63 -1.47
N ARG A 81 8.97 -8.90 -1.82
CA ARG A 81 8.32 -9.28 -3.08
C ARG A 81 6.96 -8.59 -3.25
N ILE A 82 6.14 -8.53 -2.19
CA ILE A 82 4.86 -7.81 -2.21
C ILE A 82 5.09 -6.30 -2.41
N THR A 83 6.09 -5.73 -1.74
CA THR A 83 6.43 -4.31 -1.87
C THR A 83 6.86 -3.97 -3.30
N GLU A 84 7.75 -4.74 -3.90
CA GLU A 84 8.19 -4.56 -5.27
C GLU A 84 7.03 -4.65 -6.26
N HIS A 85 6.20 -5.68 -6.13
CA HIS A 85 5.02 -5.83 -6.95
C HIS A 85 4.08 -4.63 -6.84
N LEU A 86 3.85 -4.15 -5.60
CA LEU A 86 2.99 -2.99 -5.34
C LEU A 86 3.57 -1.69 -5.92
N LEU A 87 4.88 -1.48 -5.80
CA LEU A 87 5.56 -0.31 -6.37
C LEU A 87 5.48 -0.30 -7.89
N ASP A 88 5.61 -1.45 -8.53
CA ASP A 88 5.57 -1.58 -9.99
C ASP A 88 4.15 -1.50 -10.57
N THR A 89 3.18 -2.13 -9.92
CA THR A 89 1.81 -2.30 -10.46
C THR A 89 0.76 -1.41 -9.80
N GLY A 90 0.97 -0.97 -8.56
CA GLY A 90 -0.04 -0.30 -7.76
C GLY A 90 -1.15 -1.24 -7.23
N GLU A 91 -0.96 -2.56 -7.34
CA GLU A 91 -1.98 -3.57 -7.04
C GLU A 91 -1.52 -4.52 -5.91
N LEU A 92 -2.45 -5.29 -5.35
CA LEU A 92 -2.21 -6.32 -4.34
C LEU A 92 -1.44 -5.81 -3.08
N PRO A 93 -2.04 -4.92 -2.28
CA PRO A 93 -1.40 -4.45 -1.05
C PRO A 93 -1.16 -5.59 -0.06
N HIS A 94 -0.16 -5.43 0.80
CA HIS A 94 0.27 -6.41 1.80
C HIS A 94 -0.89 -7.05 2.58
N GLY A 95 -1.90 -6.27 2.98
CA GLY A 95 -3.06 -6.79 3.69
C GLY A 95 -3.91 -7.76 2.86
N THR A 96 -3.99 -7.56 1.54
CA THR A 96 -4.70 -8.48 0.64
C THR A 96 -3.96 -9.80 0.53
N VAL A 97 -2.63 -9.75 0.34
CA VAL A 97 -1.78 -10.93 0.25
C VAL A 97 -1.80 -11.70 1.58
N LEU A 98 -1.59 -10.99 2.71
CA LEU A 98 -1.66 -11.60 4.04
C LEU A 98 -3.01 -12.31 4.28
N ASN A 99 -4.11 -11.68 3.92
CA ASN A 99 -5.42 -12.30 4.05
C ASN A 99 -5.56 -13.57 3.20
N HIS A 100 -4.93 -13.62 2.03
CA HIS A 100 -4.89 -14.82 1.19
C HIS A 100 -4.06 -15.93 1.85
N VAL A 101 -2.87 -15.60 2.37
CA VAL A 101 -2.03 -16.52 3.14
C VAL A 101 -2.78 -17.11 4.35
N MET A 102 -3.46 -16.26 5.13
CA MET A 102 -4.25 -16.67 6.28
C MET A 102 -5.37 -17.63 5.89
N LYS A 103 -6.04 -17.41 4.75
CA LYS A 103 -7.06 -18.32 4.22
C LYS A 103 -6.48 -19.67 3.82
N LEU A 104 -5.31 -19.70 3.18
CA LEU A 104 -4.64 -20.94 2.80
C LEU A 104 -4.25 -21.77 4.03
N ASN A 105 -3.89 -21.12 5.12
CA ASN A 105 -3.59 -21.73 6.42
C ASN A 105 -4.85 -22.03 7.26
N ASP A 106 -6.05 -21.77 6.72
CA ASP A 106 -7.33 -21.92 7.43
C ASP A 106 -7.37 -21.20 8.80
N TYR A 107 -6.64 -20.07 8.91
CA TYR A 107 -6.48 -19.26 10.13
C TYR A 107 -6.00 -20.04 11.37
N GLN A 108 -5.26 -21.14 11.17
CA GLN A 108 -4.77 -21.99 12.26
C GLN A 108 -3.63 -21.34 13.04
N ASP A 109 -2.72 -20.66 12.34
CA ASP A 109 -1.55 -20.00 12.93
C ASP A 109 -1.70 -18.49 12.92
N PRO A 110 -1.10 -17.76 13.88
CA PRO A 110 -1.00 -16.32 13.81
C PRO A 110 -0.09 -15.92 12.64
N TRP A 111 -0.37 -14.77 12.03
CA TRP A 111 0.28 -14.30 10.81
C TRP A 111 1.84 -14.29 10.88
N TYR A 112 2.42 -14.10 12.05
CA TYR A 112 3.87 -14.06 12.28
C TYR A 112 4.52 -15.45 12.45
N ASN A 113 3.72 -16.51 12.39
CA ASN A 113 4.19 -17.91 12.57
C ASN A 113 3.70 -18.83 11.45
N ILE A 114 3.23 -18.28 10.34
CA ILE A 114 2.77 -19.06 9.20
C ILE A 114 3.99 -19.62 8.45
N ALA A 115 3.96 -20.91 8.14
CA ALA A 115 5.04 -21.55 7.40
C ALA A 115 5.23 -20.95 6.01
N ASP A 116 6.49 -20.86 5.57
CA ASP A 116 6.90 -20.29 4.29
C ASP A 116 6.16 -20.87 3.09
N SER A 117 5.80 -22.15 3.13
CA SER A 117 5.06 -22.81 2.06
C SER A 117 3.69 -22.18 1.76
N TYR A 118 3.03 -21.59 2.74
CA TYR A 118 1.78 -20.85 2.52
C TYR A 118 2.02 -19.49 1.86
N TRP A 119 3.11 -18.82 2.23
CA TRP A 119 3.53 -17.57 1.60
C TRP A 119 3.89 -17.78 0.14
N GLU A 120 4.74 -18.79 -0.16
CA GLU A 120 5.12 -19.12 -1.52
C GLU A 120 3.89 -19.45 -2.38
N LYS A 121 3.00 -20.30 -1.86
CA LYS A 121 1.77 -20.65 -2.56
C LYS A 121 0.88 -19.44 -2.81
N ALA A 122 0.72 -18.55 -1.83
CA ALA A 122 -0.11 -17.35 -1.96
C ALA A 122 0.46 -16.40 -3.02
N LEU A 123 1.77 -16.17 -3.01
CA LEU A 123 2.43 -15.30 -3.98
C LEU A 123 2.32 -15.88 -5.40
N ASP A 124 2.52 -17.19 -5.56
CA ASP A 124 2.37 -17.87 -6.85
C ASP A 124 0.94 -17.76 -7.40
N GLU A 125 -0.08 -18.08 -6.56
CA GLU A 125 -1.50 -17.95 -6.93
C GLU A 125 -1.91 -16.51 -7.29
N LEU A 126 -1.27 -15.51 -6.69
CA LEU A 126 -1.51 -14.08 -6.96
C LEU A 126 -0.62 -13.52 -8.07
N GLY A 127 0.29 -14.31 -8.64
CA GLY A 127 1.20 -13.90 -9.71
C GLY A 127 2.30 -12.94 -9.27
N ILE A 128 2.63 -12.89 -7.99
CA ILE A 128 3.72 -12.08 -7.41
C ILE A 128 5.02 -12.90 -7.48
N ARG A 129 5.98 -12.42 -8.25
CA ARG A 129 7.26 -13.09 -8.50
C ARG A 129 8.39 -12.52 -7.67
#